data_1bc91a5446c58256d571c4524cf66eb1
#
_entry.id   1bc91a5446c58256d571c4524cf66eb1
#
_cell.length_a   1.000
_cell.length_b   1.000
_cell.length_c   1.000
_cell.angle_alpha   90.00
_cell.angle_beta   90.00
_cell.angle_gamma   90.00
#
_symmetry.space_group_name_H-M   'P 1'
#
loop_
_entity.id
_entity.type
_entity.pdbx_description
1 polymer ?
#
loop_
_entity_poly.entity_id
_entity_poly.type
_entity_poly.pdbx_seq_one_letter_code
_entity_poly.pdbx_strand_id
1 'polypeptide(L)'
;MSQLFAGFFLFVSSLFSCQQQKGDFKTLSVDDFSTFIQDENVQRLDVRTPAEYSESHISKTLNINVLDNSFASMADSLLQKDKPVALYCRSGKRSKKAAQILSGKGYKVFELDKGFNAWLEVKKPAEK
;
A
#
# COMPACT_ATOMS: atom_id res chain seq x y z
N MET A 1 -27.01 4.48 42.18
CA MET A 1 -25.67 4.73 42.45
C MET A 1 -24.72 4.21 41.44
N SER A 2 -24.60 2.93 41.39
CA SER A 2 -23.52 2.37 40.61
C SER A 2 -23.77 2.35 39.11
N GLN A 3 -24.95 2.61 38.70
CA GLN A 3 -25.31 2.50 37.32
C GLN A 3 -24.65 3.54 36.45
N LEU A 4 -24.05 4.49 37.04
CA LEU A 4 -23.45 5.56 36.26
C LEU A 4 -22.32 5.12 35.40
N PHE A 5 -21.70 4.03 35.73
CA PHE A 5 -20.47 3.66 35.06
C PHE A 5 -20.69 3.09 33.67
N ALA A 6 -21.80 2.49 33.47
CA ALA A 6 -22.03 1.83 32.20
C ALA A 6 -21.93 2.77 31.03
N GLY A 7 -22.50 3.93 31.15
CA GLY A 7 -22.49 4.86 30.05
C GLY A 7 -21.10 5.36 29.73
N PHE A 8 -20.26 5.35 30.70
CA PHE A 8 -18.94 5.87 30.51
C PHE A 8 -18.10 4.99 29.60
N PHE A 9 -18.25 3.70 29.72
CA PHE A 9 -17.45 2.81 28.91
C PHE A 9 -17.80 2.87 27.45
N LEU A 10 -19.03 3.09 27.14
CA LEU A 10 -19.44 3.18 25.77
C LEU A 10 -18.74 4.32 25.06
N PHE A 11 -18.52 5.36 25.79
CA PHE A 11 -17.88 6.51 25.24
C PHE A 11 -16.45 6.22 24.83
N VAL A 12 -15.74 5.48 25.64
CA VAL A 12 -14.36 5.13 25.35
C VAL A 12 -14.25 4.27 24.10
N SER A 13 -15.19 3.39 23.92
CA SER A 13 -15.18 2.53 22.75
C SER A 13 -15.25 3.31 21.46
N SER A 14 -16.04 4.36 21.43
CA SER A 14 -16.14 5.10 20.19
C SER A 14 -14.86 5.81 19.82
N LEU A 15 -14.06 6.18 20.80
CA LEU A 15 -12.80 6.81 20.48
C LEU A 15 -11.85 5.86 19.77
N PHE A 16 -11.85 4.63 20.18
CA PHE A 16 -11.01 3.65 19.54
C PHE A 16 -11.40 3.43 18.10
N SER A 17 -12.66 3.43 17.81
CA SER A 17 -13.12 3.24 16.46
C SER A 17 -12.52 4.26 15.52
N CYS A 18 -12.43 5.49 15.95
CA CYS A 18 -11.90 6.53 15.12
C CYS A 18 -10.46 6.30 14.75
N GLN A 19 -9.69 5.77 15.67
CA GLN A 19 -8.28 5.57 15.41
C GLN A 19 -8.03 4.46 14.43
N GLN A 20 -8.91 3.51 14.35
CA GLN A 20 -8.71 2.39 13.46
C GLN A 20 -8.85 2.74 12.00
N GLN A 21 -9.28 3.93 11.69
CA GLN A 21 -9.45 4.33 10.32
C GLN A 21 -8.16 4.70 9.63
N LYS A 22 -7.08 4.78 10.37
CA LYS A 22 -5.82 5.17 9.78
C LYS A 22 -5.16 3.98 9.20
N GLY A 23 -5.38 3.13 8.68
CA GLY A 23 -4.76 2.00 8.07
C GLY A 23 -3.29 1.82 8.44
N ASP A 24 -2.87 0.60 8.53
CA ASP A 24 -1.50 0.21 8.78
C ASP A 24 -0.96 -0.51 7.57
N PHE A 25 0.32 -0.30 7.30
CA PHE A 25 1.01 -1.04 6.25
C PHE A 25 2.41 -1.39 6.73
N LYS A 26 3.07 -2.30 6.02
CA LYS A 26 4.44 -2.69 6.35
C LYS A 26 5.37 -2.26 5.24
N THR A 27 6.57 -1.86 5.64
CA THR A 27 7.64 -1.52 4.71
C THR A 27 8.61 -2.68 4.68
N LEU A 28 8.91 -3.18 3.49
CA LEU A 28 9.79 -4.33 3.30
C LEU A 28 11.09 -3.89 2.65
N SER A 29 12.18 -4.55 3.04
CA SER A 29 13.46 -4.37 2.35
C SER A 29 13.33 -4.88 0.91
N VAL A 30 14.30 -4.53 0.07
CA VAL A 30 14.30 -5.01 -1.31
C VAL A 30 14.25 -6.54 -1.35
N ASP A 31 15.05 -7.20 -0.52
CA ASP A 31 15.09 -8.66 -0.53
C ASP A 31 13.78 -9.27 -0.08
N ASP A 32 13.20 -8.75 0.99
CA ASP A 32 11.93 -9.27 1.47
C ASP A 32 10.80 -8.99 0.47
N PHE A 33 10.81 -7.80 -0.13
CA PHE A 33 9.81 -7.47 -1.14
C PHE A 33 9.94 -8.39 -2.35
N SER A 34 11.16 -8.64 -2.79
CA SER A 34 11.43 -9.51 -3.92
C SER A 34 10.91 -10.94 -3.68
N THR A 35 11.10 -11.44 -2.47
CA THR A 35 10.58 -12.76 -2.10
C THR A 35 9.06 -12.73 -2.02
N PHE A 36 8.52 -11.70 -1.41
CA PHE A 36 7.08 -11.59 -1.19
C PHE A 36 6.29 -11.60 -2.50
N ILE A 37 6.77 -10.90 -3.51
CA ILE A 37 6.05 -10.80 -4.76
C ILE A 37 6.13 -12.06 -5.63
N GLN A 38 6.90 -13.07 -5.21
CA GLN A 38 6.89 -14.34 -5.92
C GLN A 38 5.59 -15.11 -5.71
N ASP A 39 4.87 -14.82 -4.65
CA ASP A 39 3.57 -15.42 -4.40
C ASP A 39 2.56 -14.82 -5.39
N GLU A 40 1.92 -15.69 -6.17
CA GLU A 40 1.00 -15.24 -7.21
C GLU A 40 -0.27 -14.60 -6.67
N ASN A 41 -0.56 -14.80 -5.40
CA ASN A 41 -1.71 -14.12 -4.78
C ASN A 41 -1.42 -12.67 -4.46
N VAL A 42 -0.16 -12.26 -4.46
CA VAL A 42 0.20 -10.88 -4.17
C VAL A 42 0.00 -10.02 -5.40
N GLN A 43 -0.77 -8.96 -5.26
CA GLN A 43 -1.02 -8.01 -6.33
C GLN A 43 0.10 -6.99 -6.36
N ARG A 44 0.78 -6.84 -7.50
CA ARG A 44 1.91 -5.90 -7.64
C ARG A 44 1.41 -4.58 -8.19
N LEU A 45 1.73 -3.49 -7.52
CA LEU A 45 1.24 -2.16 -7.89
C LEU A 45 2.35 -1.13 -7.94
N ASP A 46 2.52 -0.49 -9.08
CA ASP A 46 3.44 0.63 -9.28
C ASP A 46 2.63 1.91 -9.19
N VAL A 47 2.92 2.75 -8.17
CA VAL A 47 2.12 3.96 -7.96
C VAL A 47 2.77 5.21 -8.53
N ARG A 48 3.77 5.03 -9.40
CA ARG A 48 4.46 6.13 -10.07
C ARG A 48 3.63 6.63 -11.26
N THR A 49 4.14 7.66 -11.92
CA THR A 49 3.48 8.18 -13.12
C THR A 49 3.58 7.18 -14.26
N PRO A 50 2.68 7.29 -15.26
CA PRO A 50 2.78 6.44 -16.44
C PRO A 50 4.09 6.58 -17.18
N ALA A 51 4.67 7.77 -17.22
CA ALA A 51 5.95 7.97 -17.89
C ALA A 51 7.07 7.20 -17.21
N GLU A 52 7.11 7.23 -15.87
CA GLU A 52 8.10 6.46 -15.14
C GLU A 52 7.93 4.96 -15.38
N TYR A 53 6.70 4.51 -15.35
CA TYR A 53 6.38 3.11 -15.57
C TYR A 53 6.83 2.65 -16.95
N SER A 54 6.60 3.48 -17.97
CA SER A 54 6.98 3.15 -19.34
C SER A 54 8.47 3.02 -19.54
N GLU A 55 9.24 3.77 -18.77
CA GLU A 55 10.69 3.68 -18.88
C GLU A 55 11.20 2.33 -18.38
N SER A 56 10.71 1.89 -17.26
CA SER A 56 11.12 0.64 -16.65
C SER A 56 10.26 0.38 -15.42
N HIS A 57 9.92 -0.87 -15.17
CA HIS A 57 9.10 -1.25 -14.02
C HIS A 57 9.36 -2.70 -13.64
N ILE A 58 8.91 -3.09 -12.45
CA ILE A 58 8.96 -4.49 -12.02
C ILE A 58 7.90 -5.25 -12.80
N SER A 59 8.23 -6.43 -13.29
CA SER A 59 7.32 -7.21 -14.13
C SER A 59 5.99 -7.50 -13.42
N LYS A 60 4.95 -7.64 -14.21
CA LYS A 60 3.60 -8.01 -13.74
C LYS A 60 3.01 -7.00 -12.76
N THR A 61 3.41 -5.73 -12.84
CA THR A 61 2.83 -4.70 -11.99
C THR A 61 1.75 -3.94 -12.75
N LEU A 62 0.70 -3.60 -12.01
CA LEU A 62 -0.33 -2.70 -12.48
C LEU A 62 0.13 -1.28 -12.15
N ASN A 63 -0.09 -0.34 -13.04
CA ASN A 63 0.30 1.05 -12.80
C ASN A 63 -0.92 1.91 -12.49
N ILE A 64 -0.97 2.49 -11.30
CA ILE A 64 -1.99 3.47 -10.92
C ILE A 64 -1.27 4.62 -10.23
N ASN A 65 -1.28 5.77 -10.86
CA ASN A 65 -0.54 6.94 -10.38
C ASN A 65 -1.19 7.52 -9.13
N VAL A 66 -0.46 7.51 -8.00
CA VAL A 66 -1.01 8.00 -6.74
C VAL A 66 -1.23 9.52 -6.75
N LEU A 67 -0.61 10.23 -7.70
CA LEU A 67 -0.80 11.67 -7.83
C LEU A 67 -2.14 12.04 -8.46
N ASP A 68 -2.80 11.08 -9.10
CA ASP A 68 -4.12 11.32 -9.68
C ASP A 68 -5.19 11.34 -8.59
N ASN A 69 -6.14 12.26 -8.72
CA ASN A 69 -7.27 12.31 -7.80
C ASN A 69 -8.12 11.05 -7.84
N SER A 70 -8.07 10.34 -8.95
CA SER A 70 -8.84 9.11 -9.12
C SER A 70 -8.14 7.87 -8.58
N PHE A 71 -6.98 8.02 -7.93
CA PHE A 71 -6.19 6.88 -7.47
C PHE A 71 -7.02 5.88 -6.65
N ALA A 72 -7.73 6.36 -5.65
CA ALA A 72 -8.48 5.49 -4.75
C ALA A 72 -9.60 4.73 -5.48
N SER A 73 -10.34 5.41 -6.34
CA SER A 73 -11.43 4.75 -7.07
C SER A 73 -10.90 3.79 -8.12
N MET A 74 -9.80 4.11 -8.77
CA MET A 74 -9.19 3.20 -9.72
C MET A 74 -8.67 1.94 -9.03
N ALA A 75 -8.06 2.11 -7.87
CA ALA A 75 -7.58 0.97 -7.10
C ALA A 75 -8.73 0.05 -6.73
N ASP A 76 -9.85 0.61 -6.28
CA ASP A 76 -11.01 -0.19 -5.92
C ASP A 76 -11.57 -0.97 -7.11
N SER A 77 -11.45 -0.42 -8.32
CA SER A 77 -11.91 -1.10 -9.52
C SER A 77 -10.98 -2.23 -9.96
N LEU A 78 -9.69 -2.10 -9.67
CA LEU A 78 -8.68 -2.98 -10.27
C LEU A 78 -8.06 -3.96 -9.28
N LEU A 79 -8.14 -3.69 -7.98
CA LEU A 79 -7.53 -4.54 -6.97
C LEU A 79 -8.59 -5.32 -6.20
N GLN A 80 -8.16 -6.45 -5.63
CA GLN A 80 -9.01 -7.30 -4.80
C GLN A 80 -8.62 -7.11 -3.35
N LYS A 81 -9.60 -6.89 -2.47
CA LYS A 81 -9.31 -6.64 -1.05
C LYS A 81 -8.91 -7.88 -0.29
N ASP A 82 -9.22 -9.04 -0.80
CA ASP A 82 -8.88 -10.29 -0.14
C ASP A 82 -7.47 -10.78 -0.48
N LYS A 83 -6.73 -10.03 -1.28
CA LYS A 83 -5.35 -10.38 -1.63
C LYS A 83 -4.41 -9.26 -1.24
N PRO A 84 -3.22 -9.60 -0.74
CA PRO A 84 -2.27 -8.54 -0.36
C PRO A 84 -1.80 -7.72 -1.55
N VAL A 85 -1.46 -6.47 -1.29
CA VAL A 85 -0.95 -5.55 -2.30
C VAL A 85 0.49 -5.21 -1.96
N ALA A 86 1.38 -5.43 -2.90
CA ALA A 86 2.78 -5.02 -2.78
C ALA A 86 3.00 -3.85 -3.72
N LEU A 87 3.31 -2.68 -3.18
CA LEU A 87 3.40 -1.48 -4.00
C LEU A 87 4.73 -0.75 -3.82
N TYR A 88 5.06 0.06 -4.81
CA TYR A 88 6.29 0.84 -4.76
C TYR A 88 6.16 2.11 -5.58
N CYS A 89 6.99 3.09 -5.23
CA CYS A 89 7.18 4.27 -6.05
C CYS A 89 8.67 4.38 -6.40
N ARG A 90 9.15 5.58 -6.68
CA ARG A 90 10.53 5.75 -7.08
C ARG A 90 11.51 5.72 -5.90
N SER A 91 11.21 6.46 -4.84
CA SER A 91 12.13 6.62 -3.70
C SER A 91 11.56 6.22 -2.36
N GLY A 92 10.27 5.84 -2.32
CA GLY A 92 9.61 5.45 -1.08
C GLY A 92 8.70 6.52 -0.49
N LYS A 93 8.63 7.69 -1.10
CA LYS A 93 7.82 8.77 -0.55
C LYS A 93 6.35 8.69 -0.96
N ARG A 94 6.11 8.56 -2.26
CA ARG A 94 4.72 8.44 -2.78
C ARG A 94 4.10 7.12 -2.35
N SER A 95 4.90 6.07 -2.23
CA SER A 95 4.39 4.76 -1.84
C SER A 95 3.81 4.76 -0.44
N LYS A 96 4.36 5.55 0.47
CA LYS A 96 3.82 5.62 1.82
C LYS A 96 2.44 6.26 1.82
N LYS A 97 2.24 7.28 1.00
CA LYS A 97 0.93 7.88 0.86
C LYS A 97 -0.07 6.91 0.24
N ALA A 98 0.33 6.22 -0.81
CA ALA A 98 -0.52 5.22 -1.44
C ALA A 98 -0.88 4.11 -0.45
N ALA A 99 0.10 3.67 0.33
CA ALA A 99 -0.12 2.62 1.32
C ALA A 99 -1.10 3.06 2.40
N GLN A 100 -1.02 4.30 2.84
CA GLN A 100 -1.97 4.83 3.82
C GLN A 100 -3.38 4.87 3.26
N ILE A 101 -3.52 5.32 2.03
CA ILE A 101 -4.84 5.38 1.38
C ILE A 101 -5.45 3.98 1.30
N LEU A 102 -4.69 3.04 0.78
CA LEU A 102 -5.22 1.70 0.53
C LEU A 102 -5.45 0.92 1.82
N SER A 103 -4.54 1.01 2.78
CA SER A 103 -4.75 0.31 4.04
C SER A 103 -5.93 0.89 4.80
N GLY A 104 -6.16 2.20 4.69
CA GLY A 104 -7.34 2.82 5.26
C GLY A 104 -8.63 2.34 4.65
N LYS A 105 -8.58 1.79 3.45
CA LYS A 105 -9.75 1.24 2.75
C LYS A 105 -9.91 -0.26 2.97
N GLY A 106 -9.03 -0.88 3.74
CA GLY A 106 -9.16 -2.28 4.08
C GLY A 106 -8.23 -3.23 3.34
N TYR A 107 -7.34 -2.70 2.50
CA TYR A 107 -6.35 -3.55 1.83
C TYR A 107 -5.20 -3.88 2.77
N LYS A 108 -4.62 -5.06 2.63
CA LYS A 108 -3.37 -5.40 3.29
C LYS A 108 -2.23 -4.95 2.42
N VAL A 109 -1.45 -4.00 2.88
CA VAL A 109 -0.47 -3.32 2.04
C VAL A 109 0.95 -3.49 2.56
N PHE A 110 1.86 -3.75 1.62
CA PHE A 110 3.29 -3.85 1.86
C PHE A 110 3.97 -2.94 0.85
N GLU A 111 4.87 -2.06 1.29
CA GLU A 111 5.53 -1.15 0.38
C GLU A 111 7.04 -1.38 0.38
N LEU A 112 7.66 -1.12 -0.76
CA LEU A 112 9.08 -1.34 -0.95
C LEU A 112 9.87 -0.16 -0.38
N ASP A 113 10.75 -0.45 0.58
CA ASP A 113 11.60 0.57 1.17
C ASP A 113 12.50 1.18 0.11
N LYS A 114 12.54 2.52 0.07
CA LYS A 114 13.36 3.30 -0.87
C LYS A 114 13.05 3.03 -2.34
N GLY A 115 12.01 2.31 -2.61
CA GLY A 115 11.38 2.21 -3.91
C GLY A 115 12.20 1.63 -5.04
N PHE A 116 11.80 1.96 -6.25
CA PHE A 116 12.40 1.42 -7.46
C PHE A 116 13.88 1.77 -7.59
N ASN A 117 14.29 2.93 -7.05
CA ASN A 117 15.71 3.27 -7.06
C ASN A 117 16.54 2.22 -6.33
N ALA A 118 16.08 1.79 -5.16
CA ALA A 118 16.79 0.76 -4.40
C ALA A 118 16.75 -0.60 -5.11
N TRP A 119 15.63 -0.92 -5.75
CA TRP A 119 15.48 -2.13 -6.53
C TRP A 119 16.53 -2.22 -7.63
N LEU A 120 16.68 -1.12 -8.38
CA LEU A 120 17.66 -1.06 -9.48
C LEU A 120 19.09 -1.06 -8.98
N GLU A 121 19.33 -0.41 -7.85
CA GLU A 121 20.67 -0.29 -7.31
C GLU A 121 21.27 -1.66 -6.98
N VAL A 122 20.46 -2.58 -6.49
CA VAL A 122 20.91 -3.95 -6.23
C VAL A 122 20.68 -4.87 -7.41
N LYS A 123 20.36 -4.30 -8.57
CA LYS A 123 20.28 -5.00 -9.85
C LYS A 123 19.20 -6.08 -9.90
N LYS A 124 18.09 -5.84 -9.24
CA LYS A 124 16.94 -6.71 -9.38
C LYS A 124 16.29 -6.49 -10.76
N PRO A 125 15.59 -7.49 -11.30
CA PRO A 125 15.10 -7.41 -12.67
C PRO A 125 14.00 -6.39 -12.88
N ALA A 126 14.05 -5.73 -14.03
CA ALA A 126 13.04 -4.76 -14.44
C ALA A 126 12.86 -4.86 -15.94
N GLU A 127 11.71 -4.41 -16.43
CA GLU A 127 11.39 -4.47 -17.85
C GLU A 127 10.67 -3.21 -18.30
N LYS A 128 10.51 -3.07 -19.59
CA LYS A 128 9.76 -1.94 -20.15
C LYS A 128 8.35 -2.32 -20.46
#